data_80fceb65e7f38cea11e160ff3b5c6a4b
#
_entry.id   80fceb65e7f38cea11e160ff3b5c6a4b
#
_cell.length_a   1.000
_cell.length_b   1.000
_cell.length_c   1.000
_cell.angle_alpha   90.00
_cell.angle_beta   90.00
_cell.angle_gamma   90.00
#
_symmetry.space_group_name_H-M   'P 1'
#
loop_
_entity.id
_entity.type
_entity.pdbx_description
1 polymer ?
#
loop_
_entity_poly.entity_id
_entity_poly.type
_entity_poly.pdbx_seq_one_letter_code
_entity_poly.pdbx_strand_id
1 'polypeptide(L)'
;MTTKSDIVVGLLQHDEIGRFQEFIREYWDKNHLFAKETSFFDWLYKNPTNYHYVVAQIEEDLIGILGLIPLKHFDNNLPDSQIFLTIWKALENRGLAIGLRVFKACEKMYSPEFIGSLGLNDKVVPFHERQGFTVGLMDHHVMLSPYIDEFKIAIVPEYIKPELQEHESIIFDNQEVKQLTISELIALNTDKLYRYQRPLKSDIYLENRYLRHVIYDYDVYAVCEHSEPIALCVVRMISENGTNVLRLVDYIGSNETFSKLQSFSATLLRKYDAEYIDIYSHGIPPEIFRKAGYIRRSNYDD
;
A
#
# COMPACT_ATOMS: atom_id res chain seq x y z
N MET A 1 -34.03 29.58 -20.73
CA MET A 1 -32.84 29.85 -19.87
C MET A 1 -32.71 28.59 -19.01
N THR A 2 -31.85 27.68 -19.38
CA THR A 2 -31.53 26.50 -18.55
C THR A 2 -30.76 27.02 -17.33
N THR A 3 -31.37 26.92 -16.17
CA THR A 3 -30.68 27.12 -14.87
C THR A 3 -29.45 26.22 -14.86
N LYS A 4 -28.29 26.83 -14.76
CA LYS A 4 -27.04 26.10 -14.60
C LYS A 4 -27.10 25.42 -13.24
N SER A 5 -27.39 24.12 -13.22
CA SER A 5 -27.45 23.37 -11.95
C SER A 5 -26.11 23.50 -11.24
N ASP A 6 -26.12 23.91 -9.98
CA ASP A 6 -24.90 24.15 -9.21
C ASP A 6 -24.20 22.82 -8.86
N ILE A 7 -22.88 22.82 -9.01
CA ILE A 7 -22.05 21.68 -8.58
C ILE A 7 -21.95 21.71 -7.06
N VAL A 8 -22.49 20.69 -6.40
CA VAL A 8 -22.36 20.47 -4.96
C VAL A 8 -21.19 19.52 -4.70
N VAL A 9 -20.35 19.85 -3.71
CA VAL A 9 -19.21 19.01 -3.30
C VAL A 9 -19.32 18.70 -1.81
N GLY A 10 -19.27 17.42 -1.46
CA GLY A 10 -19.43 16.93 -0.09
C GLY A 10 -18.85 15.55 0.11
N LEU A 11 -19.08 14.96 1.30
CA LEU A 11 -18.73 13.56 1.57
C LEU A 11 -19.84 12.64 1.10
N LEU A 12 -19.47 11.50 0.53
CA LEU A 12 -20.40 10.43 0.12
C LEU A 12 -21.20 9.93 1.33
N GLN A 13 -22.53 9.97 1.26
CA GLN A 13 -23.40 9.51 2.32
C GLN A 13 -23.63 7.98 2.21
N HIS A 14 -24.03 7.34 3.32
CA HIS A 14 -24.22 5.89 3.36
C HIS A 14 -25.32 5.40 2.40
N ASP A 15 -26.37 6.17 2.22
CA ASP A 15 -27.48 5.87 1.30
C ASP A 15 -27.14 6.10 -0.18
N GLU A 16 -26.01 6.75 -0.47
CA GLU A 16 -25.54 7.00 -1.83
C GLU A 16 -24.64 5.90 -2.42
N ILE A 17 -24.36 4.83 -1.65
CA ILE A 17 -23.42 3.77 -2.09
C ILE A 17 -23.81 3.14 -3.43
N GLY A 18 -25.10 2.97 -3.70
CA GLY A 18 -25.59 2.42 -4.97
C GLY A 18 -25.19 3.27 -6.17
N ARG A 19 -25.36 4.61 -6.07
CA ARG A 19 -24.95 5.57 -7.11
C ARG A 19 -23.44 5.61 -7.30
N PHE A 20 -22.68 5.51 -6.20
CA PHE A 20 -21.25 5.42 -6.27
C PHE A 20 -20.78 4.15 -7.00
N GLN A 21 -21.37 3.00 -6.71
CA GLN A 21 -21.04 1.74 -7.39
C GLN A 21 -21.37 1.78 -8.88
N GLU A 22 -22.48 2.45 -9.27
CA GLU A 22 -22.79 2.69 -10.68
C GLU A 22 -21.73 3.57 -11.35
N PHE A 23 -21.33 4.65 -10.69
CA PHE A 23 -20.26 5.53 -11.19
C PHE A 23 -18.95 4.77 -11.42
N ILE A 24 -18.55 3.89 -10.48
CA ILE A 24 -17.35 3.04 -10.64
C ILE A 24 -17.51 2.10 -11.82
N ARG A 25 -18.65 1.43 -11.96
CA ARG A 25 -18.93 0.51 -13.09
C ARG A 25 -18.83 1.20 -14.45
N GLU A 26 -19.36 2.38 -14.54
CA GLU A 26 -19.50 3.11 -15.82
C GLU A 26 -18.23 3.86 -16.20
N TYR A 27 -17.58 4.55 -15.26
CA TYR A 27 -16.53 5.52 -15.54
C TYR A 27 -15.13 5.11 -15.07
N TRP A 28 -14.98 4.00 -14.36
CA TRP A 28 -13.69 3.51 -13.89
C TRP A 28 -13.40 2.11 -14.41
N ASP A 29 -13.97 1.09 -13.80
CA ASP A 29 -13.85 -0.33 -14.21
C ASP A 29 -15.06 -1.12 -13.69
N LYS A 30 -15.82 -1.74 -14.62
CA LYS A 30 -16.99 -2.56 -14.29
C LYS A 30 -16.67 -3.76 -13.41
N ASN A 31 -15.43 -4.22 -13.39
CA ASN A 31 -14.98 -5.36 -12.61
C ASN A 31 -14.29 -4.97 -11.31
N HIS A 32 -14.12 -3.69 -11.04
CA HIS A 32 -13.50 -3.21 -9.82
C HIS A 32 -14.22 -3.71 -8.56
N LEU A 33 -13.45 -4.05 -7.51
CA LEU A 33 -14.01 -4.54 -6.25
C LEU A 33 -15.03 -3.56 -5.64
N PHE A 34 -14.79 -2.26 -5.72
CA PHE A 34 -15.72 -1.24 -5.20
C PHE A 34 -17.06 -1.21 -5.93
N ALA A 35 -17.12 -1.70 -7.16
CA ALA A 35 -18.38 -1.83 -7.90
C ALA A 35 -19.22 -3.04 -7.47
N LYS A 36 -18.61 -4.00 -6.73
CA LYS A 36 -19.22 -5.31 -6.43
C LYS A 36 -19.30 -5.61 -4.93
N GLU A 37 -18.25 -5.25 -4.16
CA GLU A 37 -18.05 -5.67 -2.79
C GLU A 37 -18.26 -4.50 -1.81
N THR A 38 -19.53 -4.29 -1.40
CA THR A 38 -19.87 -3.23 -0.44
C THR A 38 -19.16 -3.43 0.90
N SER A 39 -19.01 -4.67 1.37
CA SER A 39 -18.33 -4.98 2.63
C SER A 39 -16.87 -4.52 2.63
N PHE A 40 -16.17 -4.69 1.51
CA PHE A 40 -14.80 -4.21 1.35
C PHE A 40 -14.74 -2.68 1.29
N PHE A 41 -15.68 -2.05 0.58
CA PHE A 41 -15.78 -0.60 0.53
C PHE A 41 -16.09 -0.01 1.92
N ASP A 42 -17.03 -0.62 2.64
CA ASP A 42 -17.37 -0.24 4.01
C ASP A 42 -16.15 -0.33 4.95
N TRP A 43 -15.46 -1.47 4.92
CA TRP A 43 -14.26 -1.67 5.74
C TRP A 43 -13.18 -0.60 5.47
N LEU A 44 -13.02 -0.17 4.23
CA LEU A 44 -11.95 0.74 3.83
C LEU A 44 -12.28 2.22 4.04
N TYR A 45 -13.57 2.61 3.97
CA TYR A 45 -13.95 4.03 3.91
C TYR A 45 -15.05 4.46 4.86
N LYS A 46 -15.83 3.54 5.44
CA LYS A 46 -16.99 3.91 6.24
C LYS A 46 -16.60 4.49 7.59
N ASN A 47 -17.13 5.65 7.91
CA ASN A 47 -17.10 6.23 9.24
C ASN A 47 -18.54 6.34 9.81
N PRO A 48 -18.73 6.77 11.05
CA PRO A 48 -20.07 6.75 11.67
C PRO A 48 -21.16 7.54 10.92
N THR A 49 -20.80 8.54 10.13
CA THR A 49 -21.77 9.46 9.49
C THR A 49 -21.78 9.41 7.97
N ASN A 50 -20.66 9.00 7.34
CA ASN A 50 -20.49 9.02 5.88
C ASN A 50 -19.35 8.10 5.46
N TYR A 51 -18.84 8.26 4.24
CA TYR A 51 -17.61 7.62 3.79
C TYR A 51 -16.47 8.63 3.69
N HIS A 52 -15.26 8.18 3.88
CA HIS A 52 -14.04 8.93 3.56
C HIS A 52 -13.87 9.04 2.03
N TYR A 53 -14.84 9.66 1.39
CA TYR A 53 -14.91 9.84 -0.06
C TYR A 53 -15.52 11.21 -0.38
N VAL A 54 -14.76 12.09 -1.01
CA VAL A 54 -15.27 13.38 -1.49
C VAL A 54 -15.90 13.16 -2.85
N VAL A 55 -17.12 13.64 -3.01
CA VAL A 55 -17.87 13.56 -4.26
C VAL A 55 -18.30 14.93 -4.74
N ALA A 56 -18.36 15.11 -6.05
CA ALA A 56 -19.00 16.24 -6.71
C ALA A 56 -20.22 15.76 -7.48
N GLN A 57 -21.33 16.46 -7.36
CA GLN A 57 -22.59 16.09 -7.99
C GLN A 57 -23.34 17.29 -8.57
N ILE A 58 -24.12 17.04 -9.62
CA ILE A 58 -25.13 17.94 -10.16
C ILE A 58 -26.48 17.23 -9.99
N GLU A 59 -27.37 17.79 -9.20
CA GLU A 59 -28.61 17.13 -8.79
C GLU A 59 -28.29 15.77 -8.13
N GLU A 60 -28.70 14.66 -8.74
CA GLU A 60 -28.42 13.31 -8.27
C GLU A 60 -27.23 12.63 -8.98
N ASP A 61 -26.70 13.24 -10.07
CA ASP A 61 -25.62 12.67 -10.88
C ASP A 61 -24.27 12.90 -10.24
N LEU A 62 -23.51 11.85 -9.91
CA LEU A 62 -22.10 11.93 -9.54
C LEU A 62 -21.27 12.31 -10.78
N ILE A 63 -20.45 13.34 -10.67
CA ILE A 63 -19.61 13.84 -11.76
C ILE A 63 -18.13 13.86 -11.41
N GLY A 64 -17.78 13.62 -10.14
CA GLY A 64 -16.41 13.53 -9.67
C GLY A 64 -16.34 12.85 -8.32
N ILE A 65 -15.28 12.09 -8.10
CA ILE A 65 -15.01 11.34 -6.87
C ILE A 65 -13.54 11.42 -6.50
N LEU A 66 -13.24 11.42 -5.21
CA LEU A 66 -11.90 11.32 -4.64
C LEU A 66 -11.95 10.53 -3.34
N GLY A 67 -11.43 9.31 -3.35
CA GLY A 67 -11.30 8.49 -2.16
C GLY A 67 -10.08 8.87 -1.32
N LEU A 68 -10.21 8.76 -0.03
CA LEU A 68 -9.09 9.00 0.90
C LEU A 68 -9.18 8.05 2.10
N ILE A 69 -8.02 7.71 2.64
CA ILE A 69 -7.89 6.84 3.81
C ILE A 69 -7.08 7.60 4.85
N PRO A 70 -7.72 8.20 5.86
CA PRO A 70 -7.01 8.74 7.02
C PRO A 70 -6.40 7.59 7.82
N LEU A 71 -5.20 7.78 8.36
CA LEU A 71 -4.59 6.75 9.23
C LEU A 71 -5.46 6.45 10.45
N LYS A 72 -6.13 7.47 10.97
CA LYS A 72 -7.11 7.37 12.07
C LYS A 72 -8.22 6.35 11.79
N HIS A 73 -8.52 6.05 10.53
CA HIS A 73 -9.52 5.04 10.15
C HIS A 73 -9.17 3.65 10.71
N PHE A 74 -7.89 3.31 10.77
CA PHE A 74 -7.42 2.02 11.30
C PHE A 74 -6.93 2.08 12.75
N ASP A 75 -6.62 3.27 13.27
CA ASP A 75 -6.30 3.48 14.70
C ASP A 75 -6.70 4.89 15.14
N ASN A 76 -7.69 4.99 16.03
CA ASN A 76 -8.22 6.25 16.53
C ASN A 76 -7.18 7.14 17.26
N ASN A 77 -6.04 6.57 17.65
CA ASN A 77 -4.95 7.31 18.29
C ASN A 77 -4.02 7.98 17.25
N LEU A 78 -4.12 7.62 15.98
CA LEU A 78 -3.38 8.25 14.91
C LEU A 78 -4.08 9.52 14.42
N PRO A 79 -3.34 10.49 13.85
CA PRO A 79 -3.93 11.73 13.35
C PRO A 79 -4.78 11.49 12.10
N ASP A 80 -5.87 12.23 11.96
CA ASP A 80 -6.69 12.29 10.74
C ASP A 80 -6.09 13.21 9.67
N SER A 81 -5.08 14.01 10.02
CA SER A 81 -4.32 14.86 9.11
C SER A 81 -3.30 14.11 8.22
N GLN A 82 -3.10 12.80 8.43
CA GLN A 82 -2.26 11.96 7.55
C GLN A 82 -3.15 11.04 6.73
N ILE A 83 -3.24 11.31 5.43
CA ILE A 83 -4.18 10.65 4.53
C ILE A 83 -3.49 10.03 3.32
N PHE A 84 -4.06 8.95 2.80
CA PHE A 84 -3.73 8.42 1.49
C PHE A 84 -4.89 8.65 0.53
N LEU A 85 -4.60 9.23 -0.64
CA LEU A 85 -5.56 9.32 -1.73
C LEU A 85 -5.64 7.98 -2.47
N THR A 86 -6.85 7.67 -2.93
CA THR A 86 -7.13 6.45 -3.70
C THR A 86 -7.69 6.81 -5.06
N ILE A 87 -8.81 6.19 -5.51
CA ILE A 87 -9.41 6.51 -6.80
C ILE A 87 -9.81 7.98 -6.85
N TRP A 88 -9.27 8.68 -7.85
CA TRP A 88 -9.63 10.04 -8.19
C TRP A 88 -10.08 10.10 -9.65
N LYS A 89 -11.37 10.36 -9.84
CA LYS A 89 -12.00 10.45 -11.16
C LYS A 89 -12.90 11.66 -11.25
N ALA A 90 -12.81 12.39 -12.36
CA ALA A 90 -13.73 13.48 -12.70
C ALA A 90 -14.16 13.33 -14.16
N LEU A 91 -15.43 13.65 -14.44
CA LEU A 91 -15.99 13.62 -15.79
C LEU A 91 -15.67 14.93 -16.51
N GLU A 92 -14.90 14.87 -17.59
CA GLU A 92 -14.37 16.04 -18.29
C GLU A 92 -15.45 16.95 -18.88
N ASN A 93 -16.57 16.37 -19.34
CA ASN A 93 -17.63 17.08 -20.07
C ASN A 93 -18.76 17.63 -19.16
N ARG A 94 -18.65 17.52 -17.84
CA ARG A 94 -19.69 17.88 -16.89
C ARG A 94 -19.45 19.19 -16.12
N GLY A 95 -18.30 19.84 -16.35
CA GLY A 95 -17.96 21.12 -15.72
C GLY A 95 -16.47 21.38 -15.64
N LEU A 96 -16.10 22.64 -15.43
CA LEU A 96 -14.70 23.04 -15.32
C LEU A 96 -14.11 22.64 -13.95
N ALA A 97 -12.92 22.07 -14.00
CA ALA A 97 -12.08 21.84 -12.83
C ALA A 97 -12.72 20.96 -11.71
N ILE A 98 -13.61 20.01 -12.07
CA ILE A 98 -14.27 19.12 -11.08
C ILE A 98 -13.23 18.40 -10.23
N GLY A 99 -12.18 17.84 -10.85
CA GLY A 99 -11.08 17.19 -10.14
C GLY A 99 -10.44 18.11 -9.10
N LEU A 100 -10.15 19.36 -9.49
CA LEU A 100 -9.60 20.35 -8.55
C LEU A 100 -10.58 20.69 -7.42
N ARG A 101 -11.90 20.76 -7.72
CA ARG A 101 -12.91 21.06 -6.69
C ARG A 101 -12.97 19.98 -5.62
N VAL A 102 -13.00 18.69 -6.00
CA VAL A 102 -13.00 17.58 -5.02
C VAL A 102 -11.68 17.53 -4.24
N PHE A 103 -10.54 17.83 -4.88
CA PHE A 103 -9.25 17.89 -4.20
C PHE A 103 -9.20 19.03 -3.16
N LYS A 104 -9.62 20.25 -3.53
CA LYS A 104 -9.67 21.40 -2.62
C LYS A 104 -10.69 21.19 -1.49
N ALA A 105 -11.78 20.49 -1.74
CA ALA A 105 -12.72 20.11 -0.68
C ALA A 105 -12.09 19.13 0.29
N CYS A 106 -11.34 18.13 -0.21
CA CYS A 106 -10.56 17.21 0.63
C CYS A 106 -9.56 17.98 1.53
N GLU A 107 -8.75 18.87 0.95
CA GLU A 107 -7.81 19.70 1.72
C GLU A 107 -8.52 20.51 2.80
N LYS A 108 -9.68 21.10 2.49
CA LYS A 108 -10.46 21.89 3.45
C LYS A 108 -11.06 21.05 4.58
N MET A 109 -11.56 19.86 4.27
CA MET A 109 -12.24 18.98 5.24
C MET A 109 -11.28 18.31 6.21
N TYR A 110 -10.11 17.89 5.72
CA TYR A 110 -9.16 17.09 6.49
C TYR A 110 -7.93 17.89 6.94
N SER A 111 -7.68 19.07 6.39
CA SER A 111 -6.50 19.91 6.69
C SER A 111 -5.21 19.10 6.77
N PRO A 112 -4.88 18.30 5.72
CA PRO A 112 -3.86 17.28 5.82
C PRO A 112 -2.46 17.86 5.97
N GLU A 113 -1.70 17.31 6.92
CA GLU A 113 -0.25 17.54 7.07
C GLU A 113 0.57 16.62 6.16
N PHE A 114 0.00 15.48 5.80
CA PHE A 114 0.61 14.52 4.89
C PHE A 114 -0.46 13.98 3.94
N ILE A 115 -0.12 13.98 2.65
CA ILE A 115 -0.90 13.33 1.60
C ILE A 115 0.01 12.35 0.85
N GLY A 116 -0.32 11.06 0.90
CA GLY A 116 0.28 10.01 0.07
C GLY A 116 -0.66 9.58 -1.05
N SER A 117 -0.12 9.18 -2.18
CA SER A 117 -0.88 8.55 -3.27
C SER A 117 0.01 7.60 -4.05
N LEU A 118 -0.53 6.44 -4.43
CA LEU A 118 0.17 5.43 -5.21
C LEU A 118 -0.57 5.18 -6.52
N GLY A 119 0.16 4.83 -7.58
CA GLY A 119 -0.43 4.51 -8.88
C GLY A 119 -1.02 5.72 -9.60
N LEU A 120 -0.35 6.86 -9.52
CA LEU A 120 -0.75 8.06 -10.26
C LEU A 120 -0.68 7.83 -11.76
N ASN A 121 -1.68 8.34 -12.48
CA ASN A 121 -1.61 8.42 -13.93
C ASN A 121 -0.71 9.62 -14.32
N ASP A 122 0.11 9.46 -15.35
CA ASP A 122 1.05 10.48 -15.82
C ASP A 122 0.39 11.85 -16.10
N LYS A 123 -0.88 11.83 -16.51
CA LYS A 123 -1.64 13.08 -16.78
C LYS A 123 -1.88 13.92 -15.53
N VAL A 124 -1.88 13.33 -14.32
CA VAL A 124 -2.10 14.07 -13.07
C VAL A 124 -0.81 14.43 -12.35
N VAL A 125 0.34 13.89 -12.78
CA VAL A 125 1.66 14.25 -12.24
C VAL A 125 1.91 15.76 -12.25
N PRO A 126 1.75 16.49 -13.38
CA PRO A 126 1.97 17.93 -13.41
C PRO A 126 1.03 18.73 -12.50
N PHE A 127 -0.15 18.19 -12.20
CA PHE A 127 -1.06 18.80 -11.23
C PHE A 127 -0.47 18.72 -9.82
N HIS A 128 -0.02 17.51 -9.39
CA HIS A 128 0.55 17.32 -8.06
C HIS A 128 1.83 18.14 -7.87
N GLU A 129 2.71 18.18 -8.84
CA GLU A 129 3.93 19.00 -8.80
C GLU A 129 3.63 20.49 -8.62
N ARG A 130 2.62 21.03 -9.34
CA ARG A 130 2.18 22.43 -9.17
C ARG A 130 1.56 22.72 -7.81
N GLN A 131 1.03 21.69 -7.11
CA GLN A 131 0.56 21.83 -5.73
C GLN A 131 1.71 21.68 -4.71
N GLY A 132 2.94 21.47 -5.16
CA GLY A 132 4.12 21.35 -4.30
C GLY A 132 4.39 19.93 -3.77
N PHE A 133 3.76 18.90 -4.33
CA PHE A 133 4.05 17.52 -3.99
C PHE A 133 5.32 17.02 -4.67
N THR A 134 6.07 16.17 -3.98
CA THR A 134 7.14 15.38 -4.60
C THR A 134 6.50 14.18 -5.29
N VAL A 135 6.73 14.03 -6.59
CA VAL A 135 6.24 12.91 -7.40
C VAL A 135 7.42 12.18 -8.01
N GLY A 136 7.35 10.85 -8.06
CA GLY A 136 8.39 10.02 -8.65
C GLY A 136 7.99 8.56 -8.75
N LEU A 137 8.84 7.76 -9.35
CA LEU A 137 8.67 6.31 -9.41
C LEU A 137 9.06 5.69 -8.06
N MET A 138 8.33 4.66 -7.67
CA MET A 138 8.78 3.81 -6.58
C MET A 138 9.85 2.85 -7.08
N ASP A 139 10.87 2.62 -6.27
CA ASP A 139 11.85 1.59 -6.54
C ASP A 139 11.24 0.21 -6.32
N HIS A 140 11.41 -0.68 -7.29
CA HIS A 140 11.00 -2.08 -7.19
C HIS A 140 12.23 -2.96 -6.97
N HIS A 141 12.28 -3.62 -5.83
CA HIS A 141 13.36 -4.52 -5.46
C HIS A 141 12.85 -5.94 -5.28
N VAL A 142 13.65 -6.91 -5.69
CA VAL A 142 13.27 -8.33 -5.71
C VAL A 142 14.42 -9.15 -5.16
N MET A 143 14.12 -10.10 -4.26
CA MET A 143 15.04 -11.18 -3.89
C MET A 143 14.49 -12.47 -4.50
N LEU A 144 15.23 -13.07 -5.40
CA LEU A 144 14.90 -14.34 -6.02
C LEU A 144 15.21 -15.50 -5.07
N SER A 145 14.43 -16.57 -5.17
CA SER A 145 14.65 -17.76 -4.36
C SER A 145 15.93 -18.48 -4.78
N PRO A 146 16.87 -18.74 -3.87
CA PRO A 146 18.02 -19.58 -4.15
C PRO A 146 17.69 -21.08 -4.13
N TYR A 147 16.43 -21.44 -3.84
CA TYR A 147 15.97 -22.84 -3.66
C TYR A 147 15.18 -23.35 -4.86
N ILE A 148 15.00 -22.53 -5.92
CA ILE A 148 14.19 -22.84 -7.11
C ILE A 148 15.06 -22.68 -8.34
N ASP A 149 15.13 -23.73 -9.17
CA ASP A 149 15.90 -23.73 -10.42
C ASP A 149 15.10 -23.20 -11.61
N GLU A 150 13.77 -23.41 -11.62
CA GLU A 150 12.86 -23.02 -12.68
C GLU A 150 11.79 -22.05 -12.18
N PHE A 151 11.80 -20.85 -12.72
CA PHE A 151 10.82 -19.80 -12.42
C PHE A 151 9.67 -19.84 -13.41
N LYS A 152 8.42 -19.83 -12.93
CA LYS A 152 7.20 -19.86 -13.75
C LYS A 152 6.56 -18.48 -13.91
N ILE A 153 6.77 -17.59 -12.96
CA ILE A 153 6.23 -16.22 -12.95
C ILE A 153 7.34 -15.24 -13.30
N ALA A 154 8.49 -15.34 -12.63
CA ALA A 154 9.61 -14.43 -12.88
C ALA A 154 10.35 -14.81 -14.18
N ILE A 155 10.53 -13.83 -15.05
CA ILE A 155 11.46 -13.95 -16.18
C ILE A 155 12.83 -13.53 -15.68
N VAL A 156 13.71 -14.50 -15.44
CA VAL A 156 15.05 -14.28 -14.90
C VAL A 156 16.08 -14.33 -16.03
N PRO A 157 16.76 -13.21 -16.35
CA PRO A 157 17.83 -13.21 -17.33
C PRO A 157 18.98 -14.12 -16.93
N GLU A 158 19.59 -14.80 -17.93
CA GLU A 158 20.69 -15.76 -17.72
C GLU A 158 21.91 -15.14 -16.96
N TYR A 159 22.16 -13.86 -17.18
CA TYR A 159 23.31 -13.17 -16.53
C TYR A 159 23.11 -12.89 -15.05
N ILE A 160 21.88 -13.04 -14.51
CA ILE A 160 21.59 -12.88 -13.07
C ILE A 160 21.85 -14.20 -12.30
N LYS A 161 21.78 -15.36 -12.97
CA LYS A 161 21.96 -16.66 -12.33
C LYS A 161 23.25 -16.81 -11.53
N PRO A 162 24.41 -16.27 -11.96
CA PRO A 162 25.62 -16.31 -11.16
C PRO A 162 25.53 -15.54 -9.84
N GLU A 163 24.83 -14.39 -9.83
CA GLU A 163 24.64 -13.60 -8.60
C GLU A 163 23.75 -14.35 -7.58
N LEU A 164 22.79 -15.16 -8.06
CA LEU A 164 21.96 -16.00 -7.19
C LEU A 164 22.78 -17.08 -6.47
N GLN A 165 23.76 -17.67 -7.16
CA GLN A 165 24.63 -18.71 -6.57
C GLN A 165 25.56 -18.16 -5.49
N GLU A 166 25.98 -16.90 -5.59
CA GLU A 166 26.78 -16.25 -4.54
C GLU A 166 25.98 -16.03 -3.24
N HIS A 167 24.65 -15.98 -3.33
CA HIS A 167 23.76 -15.84 -2.17
C HIS A 167 23.47 -17.18 -1.45
N GLU A 168 23.90 -18.34 -1.98
CA GLU A 168 23.77 -19.63 -1.28
C GLU A 168 24.56 -19.67 0.05
N SER A 169 25.54 -18.78 0.24
CA SER A 169 26.24 -18.62 1.51
C SER A 169 25.52 -17.70 2.49
N ILE A 170 24.17 -17.70 2.49
CA ILE A 170 23.38 -16.94 3.46
C ILE A 170 23.77 -17.41 4.86
N ILE A 171 24.54 -16.60 5.55
CA ILE A 171 24.84 -16.79 6.97
C ILE A 171 23.52 -16.56 7.70
N PHE A 172 22.92 -17.63 8.21
CA PHE A 172 21.82 -17.53 9.15
C PHE A 172 22.39 -16.88 10.41
N ASP A 173 22.31 -15.55 10.45
CA ASP A 173 22.60 -14.81 11.67
C ASP A 173 21.64 -15.26 12.77
N ASN A 174 21.97 -15.01 14.04
CA ASN A 174 21.17 -15.32 15.22
C ASN A 174 19.81 -14.59 15.26
N GLN A 175 19.17 -14.42 14.10
CA GLN A 175 17.88 -13.79 13.98
C GLN A 175 16.76 -14.83 14.14
N GLU A 176 15.84 -14.53 15.04
CA GLU A 176 14.60 -15.27 15.19
C GLU A 176 13.50 -14.58 14.37
N VAL A 177 12.83 -15.34 13.50
CA VAL A 177 11.69 -14.89 12.70
C VAL A 177 10.43 -15.49 13.27
N LYS A 178 9.56 -14.67 13.80
CA LYS A 178 8.31 -15.10 14.44
C LYS A 178 7.10 -14.52 13.71
N GLN A 179 6.22 -15.38 13.19
CA GLN A 179 4.90 -14.98 12.73
C GLN A 179 4.03 -14.65 13.93
N LEU A 180 3.38 -13.48 13.90
CA LEU A 180 2.63 -12.97 15.03
C LEU A 180 1.13 -13.18 14.83
N THR A 181 0.46 -13.65 15.86
CA THR A 181 -0.98 -13.51 16.05
C THR A 181 -1.31 -12.07 16.49
N ILE A 182 -2.58 -11.68 16.43
CA ILE A 182 -3.04 -10.37 16.93
C ILE A 182 -2.63 -10.15 18.39
N SER A 183 -2.85 -11.15 19.25
CA SER A 183 -2.50 -11.05 20.68
C SER A 183 -1.00 -10.91 20.92
N GLU A 184 -0.18 -11.59 20.12
CA GLU A 184 1.28 -11.47 20.21
C GLU A 184 1.77 -10.13 19.71
N LEU A 185 1.21 -9.60 18.60
CA LEU A 185 1.53 -8.26 18.10
C LEU A 185 1.28 -7.19 19.16
N ILE A 186 0.11 -7.20 19.78
CA ILE A 186 -0.28 -6.22 20.81
C ILE A 186 0.55 -6.38 22.10
N ALA A 187 0.95 -7.61 22.44
CA ALA A 187 1.78 -7.87 23.60
C ALA A 187 3.27 -7.54 23.40
N LEU A 188 3.70 -7.41 22.15
CA LEU A 188 5.09 -7.15 21.81
C LEU A 188 5.41 -5.66 21.99
N ASN A 189 6.45 -5.33 22.76
CA ASN A 189 6.88 -3.93 22.94
C ASN A 189 7.61 -3.43 21.67
N THR A 190 6.84 -2.83 20.76
CA THR A 190 7.31 -2.37 19.44
C THR A 190 7.38 -0.86 19.30
N ASP A 191 7.00 -0.08 20.31
CA ASP A 191 6.92 1.40 20.26
C ASP A 191 8.19 2.05 19.69
N LYS A 192 9.36 1.51 20.05
CA LYS A 192 10.65 2.00 19.55
C LYS A 192 10.81 1.88 18.03
N LEU A 193 10.13 0.93 17.39
CA LEU A 193 10.24 0.68 15.96
C LEU A 193 9.47 1.72 15.14
N TYR A 194 8.37 2.26 15.67
CA TYR A 194 7.52 3.22 14.97
C TYR A 194 8.05 4.64 14.95
N ARG A 195 9.04 4.99 15.80
CA ARG A 195 9.54 6.36 15.93
C ARG A 195 10.03 7.00 14.63
N TYR A 196 10.49 6.19 13.70
CA TYR A 196 11.03 6.62 12.41
C TYR A 196 10.01 6.52 11.26
N GLN A 197 8.82 5.99 11.54
CA GLN A 197 7.82 5.81 10.50
C GLN A 197 7.13 7.14 10.15
N ARG A 198 7.11 7.44 8.86
CA ARG A 198 6.31 8.52 8.30
C ARG A 198 5.69 8.00 6.99
N PRO A 199 4.38 8.00 6.82
CA PRO A 199 3.36 8.37 7.82
C PRO A 199 3.39 7.48 9.07
N LEU A 200 2.77 7.95 10.16
CA LEU A 200 2.73 7.25 11.45
C LEU A 200 2.00 5.91 11.35
N LYS A 201 2.43 4.95 12.17
CA LYS A 201 1.80 3.63 12.31
C LYS A 201 1.83 3.18 13.77
N SER A 202 1.07 2.13 14.08
CA SER A 202 0.98 1.50 15.40
C SER A 202 0.64 0.02 15.25
N ASP A 203 0.72 -0.74 16.34
CA ASP A 203 0.29 -2.15 16.34
C ASP A 203 -1.21 -2.28 16.03
N ILE A 204 -2.05 -1.37 16.55
CA ILE A 204 -3.49 -1.32 16.25
C ILE A 204 -3.73 -1.03 14.77
N TYR A 205 -2.94 -0.14 14.17
CA TYR A 205 -3.01 0.10 12.73
C TYR A 205 -2.65 -1.16 11.93
N LEU A 206 -1.59 -1.88 12.30
CA LEU A 206 -1.20 -3.13 11.61
C LEU A 206 -2.27 -4.22 11.77
N GLU A 207 -2.83 -4.37 12.98
CA GLU A 207 -3.94 -5.29 13.25
C GLU A 207 -5.11 -4.99 12.30
N ASN A 208 -5.65 -3.77 12.35
CA ASN A 208 -6.87 -3.42 11.64
C ASN A 208 -6.68 -3.33 10.12
N ARG A 209 -5.51 -2.86 9.67
CA ARG A 209 -5.21 -2.68 8.23
C ARG A 209 -4.83 -3.97 7.55
N TYR A 210 -4.17 -4.90 8.25
CA TYR A 210 -3.61 -6.10 7.65
C TYR A 210 -4.19 -7.39 8.23
N LEU A 211 -4.09 -7.65 9.52
CA LEU A 211 -4.54 -8.91 10.10
C LEU A 211 -6.06 -9.08 10.11
N ARG A 212 -6.82 -7.98 10.08
CA ARG A 212 -8.28 -7.96 9.93
C ARG A 212 -8.75 -7.58 8.54
N HIS A 213 -7.89 -7.68 7.52
CA HIS A 213 -8.30 -7.35 6.15
C HIS A 213 -9.37 -8.32 5.64
N VAL A 214 -10.42 -7.77 5.02
CA VAL A 214 -11.65 -8.54 4.69
C VAL A 214 -11.57 -9.35 3.39
N ILE A 215 -10.51 -9.15 2.58
CA ILE A 215 -10.35 -9.84 1.27
C ILE A 215 -9.03 -10.60 1.18
N TYR A 216 -7.94 -10.01 1.68
CA TYR A 216 -6.60 -10.54 1.50
C TYR A 216 -6.02 -11.01 2.82
N ASP A 217 -5.30 -12.12 2.78
CA ASP A 217 -4.54 -12.62 3.91
C ASP A 217 -3.16 -11.97 3.95
N TYR A 218 -2.82 -11.41 5.10
CA TYR A 218 -1.52 -10.84 5.39
C TYR A 218 -0.95 -11.48 6.64
N ASP A 219 0.34 -11.75 6.61
CA ASP A 219 1.09 -12.18 7.77
C ASP A 219 1.95 -11.03 8.31
N VAL A 220 1.96 -10.86 9.62
CA VAL A 220 2.87 -9.96 10.32
C VAL A 220 3.96 -10.80 10.99
N TYR A 221 5.21 -10.47 10.70
CA TYR A 221 6.38 -11.11 11.28
C TYR A 221 7.16 -10.13 12.14
N ALA A 222 7.61 -10.58 13.32
CA ALA A 222 8.68 -9.93 14.04
C ALA A 222 10.02 -10.57 13.63
N VAL A 223 11.00 -9.73 13.36
CA VAL A 223 12.40 -10.12 13.27
C VAL A 223 13.06 -9.70 14.57
N CYS A 224 13.64 -10.65 15.30
CA CYS A 224 14.22 -10.43 16.62
C CYS A 224 15.72 -10.73 16.61
N GLU A 225 16.49 -9.94 17.36
CA GLU A 225 17.86 -10.23 17.74
C GLU A 225 17.93 -10.33 19.28
N HIS A 226 18.47 -11.40 19.81
CA HIS A 226 18.53 -11.63 21.27
C HIS A 226 17.15 -11.51 21.97
N SER A 227 16.11 -12.05 21.34
CA SER A 227 14.70 -11.99 21.79
C SER A 227 14.08 -10.59 21.77
N GLU A 228 14.78 -9.56 21.29
CA GLU A 228 14.26 -8.20 21.14
C GLU A 228 13.79 -7.95 19.70
N PRO A 229 12.60 -7.41 19.47
CA PRO A 229 12.13 -7.08 18.14
C PRO A 229 12.94 -5.90 17.56
N ILE A 230 13.54 -6.15 16.39
CA ILE A 230 14.31 -5.13 15.64
C ILE A 230 13.56 -4.63 14.41
N ALA A 231 12.59 -5.40 13.91
CA ALA A 231 11.70 -4.99 12.82
C ALA A 231 10.37 -5.74 12.87
N LEU A 232 9.33 -5.12 12.27
CA LEU A 232 8.11 -5.81 11.85
C LEU A 232 8.01 -5.79 10.33
N CYS A 233 7.60 -6.91 9.76
CA CYS A 233 7.42 -7.10 8.33
C CYS A 233 6.01 -7.60 8.04
N VAL A 234 5.29 -6.92 7.17
CA VAL A 234 3.98 -7.36 6.68
C VAL A 234 4.15 -8.00 5.32
N VAL A 235 3.78 -9.26 5.20
CA VAL A 235 3.97 -10.05 3.99
C VAL A 235 2.62 -10.56 3.47
N ARG A 236 2.47 -10.55 2.17
CA ARG A 236 1.35 -11.18 1.47
C ARG A 236 1.88 -12.25 0.53
N MET A 237 1.31 -13.45 0.61
CA MET A 237 1.54 -14.52 -0.36
C MET A 237 0.52 -14.39 -1.50
N ILE A 238 0.98 -14.61 -2.72
CA ILE A 238 0.17 -14.67 -3.94
C ILE A 238 0.50 -15.98 -4.63
N SER A 239 -0.53 -16.78 -4.91
CA SER A 239 -0.39 -18.05 -5.65
C SER A 239 -0.95 -17.88 -7.04
N GLU A 240 -0.15 -18.18 -8.05
CA GLU A 240 -0.52 -18.09 -9.45
C GLU A 240 0.20 -19.19 -10.24
N ASN A 241 -0.48 -19.81 -11.20
CA ASN A 241 0.08 -20.87 -12.06
C ASN A 241 0.76 -22.04 -11.31
N GLY A 242 0.29 -22.36 -10.10
CA GLY A 242 0.83 -23.45 -9.28
C GLY A 242 2.19 -23.14 -8.65
N THR A 243 2.53 -21.88 -8.49
CA THR A 243 3.69 -21.40 -7.73
C THR A 243 3.31 -20.22 -6.83
N ASN A 244 4.18 -19.88 -5.90
CA ASN A 244 3.97 -18.81 -4.95
C ASN A 244 4.98 -17.69 -5.17
N VAL A 245 4.54 -16.47 -4.88
CA VAL A 245 5.40 -15.29 -4.76
C VAL A 245 5.02 -14.54 -3.50
N LEU A 246 5.98 -13.85 -2.91
CA LEU A 246 5.78 -13.07 -1.71
C LEU A 246 5.93 -11.58 -2.00
N ARG A 247 5.13 -10.76 -1.34
CA ARG A 247 5.28 -9.32 -1.34
C ARG A 247 5.47 -8.81 0.08
N LEU A 248 6.59 -8.15 0.33
CA LEU A 248 6.78 -7.36 1.53
C LEU A 248 6.00 -6.07 1.35
N VAL A 249 4.79 -6.03 1.94
CA VAL A 249 3.82 -4.95 1.74
C VAL A 249 4.15 -3.76 2.61
N ASP A 250 4.68 -4.01 3.80
CA ASP A 250 5.04 -3.00 4.77
C ASP A 250 6.23 -3.43 5.63
N TYR A 251 7.03 -2.45 6.02
CA TYR A 251 8.20 -2.64 6.84
C TYR A 251 8.26 -1.56 7.92
N ILE A 252 8.43 -1.97 9.17
CA ILE A 252 8.60 -1.09 10.33
C ILE A 252 9.94 -1.40 10.98
N GLY A 253 10.85 -0.44 10.91
CA GLY A 253 12.22 -0.56 11.41
C GLY A 253 13.13 0.50 10.81
N SER A 254 14.42 0.49 11.17
CA SER A 254 15.41 1.39 10.58
C SER A 254 15.93 0.85 9.24
N ASN A 255 16.47 1.75 8.39
CA ASN A 255 17.15 1.33 7.17
C ASN A 255 18.34 0.39 7.45
N GLU A 256 19.06 0.61 8.53
CA GLU A 256 20.16 -0.26 8.95
C GLU A 256 19.65 -1.68 9.25
N THR A 257 18.53 -1.80 9.98
CA THR A 257 17.91 -3.10 10.25
C THR A 257 17.43 -3.78 8.98
N PHE A 258 16.91 -3.03 7.99
CA PHE A 258 16.51 -3.60 6.70
C PHE A 258 17.67 -4.32 6.00
N SER A 259 18.89 -3.77 6.07
CA SER A 259 20.08 -4.38 5.46
C SER A 259 20.41 -5.79 5.99
N LYS A 260 19.81 -6.18 7.12
CA LYS A 260 20.00 -7.48 7.77
C LYS A 260 18.87 -8.48 7.47
N LEU A 261 17.88 -8.12 6.63
CA LEU A 261 16.70 -8.97 6.37
C LEU A 261 16.92 -10.10 5.37
N GLN A 262 18.16 -10.38 4.94
CA GLN A 262 18.46 -11.47 4.01
C GLN A 262 17.97 -12.82 4.55
N SER A 263 18.34 -13.16 5.78
CA SER A 263 17.91 -14.42 6.44
C SER A 263 16.40 -14.52 6.62
N PHE A 264 15.74 -13.41 6.97
CA PHE A 264 14.28 -13.34 7.03
C PHE A 264 13.64 -13.69 5.68
N SER A 265 14.07 -13.02 4.62
CA SER A 265 13.53 -13.22 3.27
C SER A 265 13.78 -14.64 2.77
N ALA A 266 14.99 -15.17 2.95
CA ALA A 266 15.35 -16.54 2.57
C ALA A 266 14.51 -17.59 3.34
N THR A 267 14.28 -17.38 4.64
CA THR A 267 13.44 -18.23 5.47
C THR A 267 12.02 -18.31 4.93
N LEU A 268 11.44 -17.17 4.54
CA LEU A 268 10.08 -17.13 3.99
C LEU A 268 10.02 -17.74 2.59
N LEU A 269 10.99 -17.46 1.71
CA LEU A 269 11.07 -18.07 0.39
C LEU A 269 11.07 -19.59 0.49
N ARG A 270 11.86 -20.16 1.41
CA ARG A 270 11.90 -21.59 1.66
C ARG A 270 10.59 -22.12 2.28
N LYS A 271 10.04 -21.41 3.28
CA LYS A 271 8.82 -21.81 3.99
C LYS A 271 7.63 -21.96 3.05
N TYR A 272 7.50 -21.01 2.10
CA TYR A 272 6.35 -20.94 1.19
C TYR A 272 6.60 -21.54 -0.19
N ASP A 273 7.79 -22.11 -0.42
CA ASP A 273 8.22 -22.57 -1.75
C ASP A 273 7.96 -21.49 -2.82
N ALA A 274 8.40 -20.27 -2.51
CA ALA A 274 8.12 -19.08 -3.31
C ALA A 274 9.27 -18.73 -4.25
N GLU A 275 8.94 -18.30 -5.47
CA GLU A 275 9.94 -17.91 -6.47
C GLU A 275 10.73 -16.68 -6.09
N TYR A 276 10.06 -15.71 -5.51
CA TYR A 276 10.68 -14.47 -5.08
C TYR A 276 9.88 -13.77 -3.97
N ILE A 277 10.54 -12.83 -3.30
CA ILE A 277 9.91 -11.80 -2.48
C ILE A 277 10.25 -10.43 -3.05
N ASP A 278 9.22 -9.59 -3.25
CA ASP A 278 9.39 -8.25 -3.79
C ASP A 278 8.92 -7.15 -2.82
N ILE A 279 9.40 -5.93 -3.06
CA ILE A 279 8.98 -4.73 -2.36
C ILE A 279 8.99 -3.52 -3.29
N TYR A 280 7.95 -2.69 -3.20
CA TYR A 280 7.96 -1.33 -3.74
C TYR A 280 8.24 -0.35 -2.60
N SER A 281 9.23 0.51 -2.79
CA SER A 281 9.67 1.43 -1.74
C SER A 281 10.05 2.80 -2.28
N HIS A 282 10.11 3.77 -1.38
CA HIS A 282 10.68 5.08 -1.63
C HIS A 282 11.51 5.52 -0.42
N GLY A 283 12.68 6.12 -0.68
CA GLY A 283 13.51 6.72 0.36
C GLY A 283 14.44 5.77 1.11
N ILE A 284 14.48 4.47 0.74
CA ILE A 284 15.51 3.54 1.24
C ILE A 284 16.65 3.50 0.23
N PRO A 285 17.91 3.76 0.64
CA PRO A 285 19.06 3.72 -0.27
C PRO A 285 19.26 2.34 -0.92
N PRO A 286 19.59 2.26 -2.24
CA PRO A 286 19.75 0.99 -2.95
C PRO A 286 20.78 0.02 -2.34
N GLU A 287 21.84 0.55 -1.73
CA GLU A 287 22.85 -0.27 -1.05
C GLU A 287 22.31 -1.04 0.16
N ILE A 288 21.25 -0.54 0.80
CA ILE A 288 20.57 -1.23 1.90
C ILE A 288 19.87 -2.48 1.36
N PHE A 289 19.16 -2.36 0.24
CA PHE A 289 18.53 -3.50 -0.43
C PHE A 289 19.53 -4.55 -0.89
N ARG A 290 20.65 -4.12 -1.50
CA ARG A 290 21.69 -5.03 -1.94
C ARG A 290 22.29 -5.82 -0.76
N LYS A 291 22.53 -5.20 0.39
CA LYS A 291 22.99 -5.89 1.60
C LYS A 291 21.96 -6.90 2.12
N ALA A 292 20.66 -6.63 1.93
CA ALA A 292 19.58 -7.56 2.27
C ALA A 292 19.32 -8.62 1.18
N GLY A 293 20.17 -8.73 0.16
CA GLY A 293 20.04 -9.71 -0.91
C GLY A 293 19.03 -9.37 -2.01
N TYR A 294 18.54 -8.12 -2.05
CA TYR A 294 17.60 -7.68 -3.07
C TYR A 294 18.32 -7.01 -4.25
N ILE A 295 17.82 -7.25 -5.44
CA ILE A 295 18.23 -6.59 -6.69
C ILE A 295 17.16 -5.58 -7.11
N ARG A 296 17.57 -4.48 -7.74
CA ARG A 296 16.65 -3.49 -8.28
C ARG A 296 16.21 -3.90 -9.67
N ARG A 297 14.90 -3.99 -9.91
CA ARG A 297 14.35 -4.43 -11.19
C ARG A 297 14.76 -3.54 -12.36
N SER A 298 14.77 -2.22 -12.19
CA SER A 298 15.17 -1.28 -13.26
C SER A 298 16.61 -1.43 -13.76
N ASN A 299 17.46 -2.23 -13.09
CA ASN A 299 18.80 -2.54 -13.57
C ASN A 299 18.80 -3.61 -14.67
N TYR A 300 17.64 -4.24 -14.96
CA TYR A 300 17.50 -5.43 -15.78
C TYR A 300 16.36 -5.32 -16.80
N ASP A 301 15.80 -4.12 -17.00
CA ASP A 301 14.67 -3.87 -17.93
C ASP A 301 15.13 -3.58 -19.36
N ASP A 302 16.36 -3.94 -19.77
CA ASP A 302 16.90 -3.79 -21.14
C ASP A 302 16.63 -5.02 -22.03
#